data_96991bd4b673382c4f4c617056ed0d68
#
_entry.id   96991bd4b673382c4f4c617056ed0d68
#
_cell.length_a   1.000
_cell.length_b   1.000
_cell.length_c   1.000
_cell.angle_alpha   90.00
_cell.angle_beta   90.00
_cell.angle_gamma   90.00
#
_symmetry.space_group_name_H-M   'P 1'
#
loop_
_entity.id
_entity.type
_entity.pdbx_description
1 polymer ?
#
loop_
_entity_poly.entity_id
_entity_poly.type
_entity_poly.pdbx_seq_one_letter_code
_entity_poly.pdbx_strand_id
1 'polypeptide(L)'
;MKHLGSIFALASGLALTAPMPASAQDSQVLTTEDDIGGVYEGTFRGGLQHGTGTYRLPNGYEYSGDWVDGEIRGQGVARFPNGSVYEGEFAKGKPNGLGKITFSDGGTYEGEWSDGVINGQGVATYANGVRYEGGFQNAQHNGFGVMTSPGGYEYRGDWVDGEKQGKGVITYPDGAIYDGAIVAGQRHGEGKLTMPDGLTYVGTWADGQISGTGTLTQPNGDVYTGDLVAGRREGTGKVTYANGDAYEGAFADDRRHGQGTFTGADGYLYTGSWVAGQIEGQGRVTYPDGSVYEGQFRADLADGEGKITYPDGSTYEGAWTAGVIDGEGTATYANGIVYKGAFKNAKNHGFGVMTYADGYRYEGEWQDGQRHGQGTATYADGSVYAGQFVDGQRDGTGEIVMADGFRYKGDWAEGEISGQGVATYANGDVYEGTFKNGKRQGEGTMRYATGQEASGKWENGALQTDG
;
A
#
# COMPACT_ATOMS: atom_id res chain seq x y z
N MET A 1 26.27 -15.26 26.39
CA MET A 1 25.77 -16.11 27.51
C MET A 1 26.47 -17.46 27.54
N LYS A 2 27.83 -17.50 27.67
CA LYS A 2 28.58 -18.79 27.66
C LYS A 2 29.29 -19.09 28.98
N HIS A 3 28.97 -18.46 30.10
CA HIS A 3 29.72 -18.60 31.33
C HIS A 3 28.95 -19.05 32.59
N LEU A 4 27.71 -19.51 32.46
CA LEU A 4 26.93 -20.02 33.62
C LEU A 4 27.06 -21.54 33.88
N GLY A 5 27.77 -22.24 33.08
CA GLY A 5 27.71 -23.68 33.05
C GLY A 5 28.96 -24.46 33.48
N SER A 6 29.74 -24.11 34.48
CA SER A 6 30.78 -25.04 34.99
C SER A 6 31.57 -24.47 36.17
N ILE A 7 30.93 -24.15 37.30
CA ILE A 7 31.66 -23.67 38.49
C ILE A 7 31.67 -24.74 39.64
N PHE A 8 30.81 -25.75 39.56
CA PHE A 8 30.62 -26.68 40.67
C PHE A 8 31.04 -28.10 40.31
N ALA A 9 32.33 -28.33 40.17
CA ALA A 9 32.86 -29.68 40.33
C ALA A 9 33.95 -29.60 41.42
N LEU A 10 33.67 -30.20 42.57
CA LEU A 10 34.59 -30.65 43.62
C LEU A 10 34.16 -30.20 45.02
N ALA A 11 33.38 -31.03 45.64
CA ALA A 11 33.49 -31.36 47.08
C ALA A 11 32.82 -32.72 47.31
N SER A 12 33.42 -33.78 46.75
CA SER A 12 33.08 -35.16 47.14
C SER A 12 33.79 -35.46 48.45
N GLY A 13 33.02 -35.79 49.46
CA GLY A 13 33.48 -36.00 50.83
C GLY A 13 34.65 -36.93 50.96
N LEU A 14 35.60 -36.56 51.80
CA LEU A 14 36.51 -37.45 52.41
C LEU A 14 36.09 -37.64 53.89
N ALA A 15 35.65 -38.83 54.22
CA ALA A 15 35.46 -39.23 55.59
C ALA A 15 36.86 -39.50 56.22
N LEU A 16 37.27 -38.60 57.09
CA LEU A 16 38.44 -38.80 57.96
C LEU A 16 38.04 -39.69 59.15
N THR A 17 38.55 -40.91 59.22
CA THR A 17 38.47 -41.75 60.41
C THR A 17 39.75 -41.64 61.23
N ALA A 18 39.69 -40.77 62.23
CA ALA A 18 40.62 -40.90 63.37
C ALA A 18 39.77 -41.16 64.61
N PRO A 19 40.11 -42.22 65.42
CA PRO A 19 39.32 -42.49 66.63
C PRO A 19 39.69 -41.48 67.72
N MET A 20 38.74 -40.68 68.11
CA MET A 20 38.79 -39.91 69.38
C MET A 20 37.91 -40.54 70.40
N PRO A 21 38.30 -40.52 71.74
CA PRO A 21 37.50 -41.10 72.80
C PRO A 21 36.19 -40.31 73.01
N ALA A 22 35.12 -41.07 73.16
CA ALA A 22 33.79 -40.54 73.46
C ALA A 22 33.79 -39.93 74.87
N SER A 23 33.80 -38.60 74.93
CA SER A 23 33.31 -37.80 76.05
C SER A 23 32.70 -36.52 75.51
N ALA A 24 31.52 -36.19 76.02
CA ALA A 24 30.74 -35.04 75.64
C ALA A 24 31.57 -33.74 75.63
N GLN A 25 31.86 -33.22 74.40
CA GLN A 25 32.39 -31.88 74.15
C GLN A 25 31.70 -31.34 72.92
N ASP A 26 30.41 -31.10 73.08
CA ASP A 26 29.60 -30.39 72.10
C ASP A 26 29.78 -28.87 72.24
N SER A 27 30.89 -28.29 71.76
CA SER A 27 31.00 -26.85 71.43
C SER A 27 32.46 -26.31 71.45
N GLN A 28 33.49 -27.14 71.48
CA GLN A 28 34.86 -26.61 71.26
C GLN A 28 35.08 -26.37 69.74
N VAL A 29 35.48 -25.15 69.36
CA VAL A 29 36.02 -24.90 68.05
C VAL A 29 37.37 -25.55 67.92
N LEU A 30 37.54 -26.49 67.00
CA LEU A 30 38.79 -27.20 66.71
C LEU A 30 39.22 -26.90 65.27
N THR A 31 40.53 -26.87 65.04
CA THR A 31 41.13 -26.76 63.70
C THR A 31 41.65 -28.12 63.26
N THR A 32 41.27 -28.57 62.07
CA THR A 32 41.79 -29.82 61.46
C THR A 32 42.23 -29.52 60.02
N GLU A 33 43.28 -30.24 59.58
CA GLU A 33 43.74 -30.20 58.18
C GLU A 33 43.48 -31.59 57.55
N ASP A 34 43.01 -31.59 56.29
CA ASP A 34 42.80 -32.86 55.56
C ASP A 34 43.95 -33.16 54.59
N ASP A 35 43.89 -34.28 53.90
CA ASP A 35 44.94 -34.80 53.03
C ASP A 35 45.25 -33.96 51.81
N ILE A 36 44.31 -32.99 51.45
CA ILE A 36 44.46 -32.08 50.33
C ILE A 36 44.84 -30.65 50.78
N GLY A 37 45.18 -30.49 52.06
CA GLY A 37 45.59 -29.22 52.67
C GLY A 37 44.38 -28.32 53.01
N GLY A 38 43.18 -28.87 53.06
CA GLY A 38 41.98 -28.17 53.50
C GLY A 38 41.96 -28.01 55.02
N VAL A 39 41.75 -26.77 55.49
CA VAL A 39 41.72 -26.43 56.94
C VAL A 39 40.27 -26.18 57.34
N TYR A 40 39.78 -27.00 58.31
CA TYR A 40 38.49 -26.78 58.96
C TYR A 40 38.69 -26.18 60.37
N GLU A 41 37.93 -25.15 60.64
CA GLU A 41 37.84 -24.51 61.93
C GLU A 41 36.35 -24.41 62.38
N GLY A 42 35.95 -25.18 63.37
CA GLY A 42 34.53 -25.24 63.76
C GLY A 42 34.22 -26.26 64.85
N THR A 43 32.94 -26.55 65.03
CA THR A 43 32.42 -27.47 66.04
C THR A 43 32.36 -28.90 65.46
N PHE A 44 32.52 -29.89 66.38
CA PHE A 44 32.49 -31.30 66.08
C PHE A 44 31.46 -32.07 66.95
N ARG A 45 30.89 -33.13 66.41
CA ARG A 45 30.07 -34.09 67.08
C ARG A 45 30.46 -35.49 66.66
N GLY A 46 30.83 -36.32 67.61
CA GLY A 46 31.25 -37.69 67.35
C GLY A 46 32.46 -37.87 66.43
N GLY A 47 33.35 -36.88 66.40
CA GLY A 47 34.52 -36.83 65.51
C GLY A 47 34.29 -36.31 64.09
N LEU A 48 33.05 -35.89 63.75
CA LEU A 48 32.69 -35.32 62.48
C LEU A 48 32.37 -33.81 62.66
N GLN A 49 32.64 -33.04 61.62
CA GLN A 49 32.23 -31.58 61.50
C GLN A 49 30.72 -31.48 61.72
N HIS A 50 30.30 -30.68 62.68
CA HIS A 50 28.88 -30.54 63.01
C HIS A 50 28.62 -29.15 63.64
N GLY A 51 27.46 -28.59 63.40
CA GLY A 51 27.12 -27.23 63.85
C GLY A 51 27.66 -26.20 62.86
N THR A 52 28.38 -25.18 63.31
CA THR A 52 28.97 -24.15 62.45
C THR A 52 30.47 -24.24 62.33
N GLY A 53 31.00 -23.97 61.10
CA GLY A 53 32.43 -23.98 60.85
C GLY A 53 32.83 -23.34 59.57
N THR A 54 34.13 -23.05 59.46
CA THR A 54 34.77 -22.49 58.27
C THR A 54 35.75 -23.51 57.69
N TYR A 55 35.66 -23.80 56.41
CA TYR A 55 36.57 -24.67 55.69
C TYR A 55 37.28 -23.89 54.56
N ARG A 56 38.62 -24.01 54.51
CA ARG A 56 39.46 -23.28 53.54
C ARG A 56 40.34 -24.28 52.79
N LEU A 57 40.36 -24.15 51.46
CA LEU A 57 41.27 -24.90 50.59
C LEU A 57 42.44 -24.03 50.13
N PRO A 58 43.59 -24.62 49.82
CA PRO A 58 44.79 -23.91 49.34
C PRO A 58 44.57 -23.17 48.01
N ASN A 59 43.56 -23.60 47.20
CA ASN A 59 43.18 -22.97 45.93
C ASN A 59 42.38 -21.66 46.12
N GLY A 60 42.09 -21.26 47.38
CA GLY A 60 41.33 -20.05 47.70
C GLY A 60 39.83 -20.27 47.87
N TYR A 61 39.32 -21.48 47.79
CA TYR A 61 37.95 -21.79 48.18
C TYR A 61 37.77 -21.65 49.69
N GLU A 62 36.72 -20.95 50.10
CA GLU A 62 36.32 -20.84 51.50
C GLU A 62 34.81 -21.08 51.64
N TYR A 63 34.44 -21.94 52.60
CA TYR A 63 33.05 -22.11 53.03
C TYR A 63 32.95 -21.76 54.52
N SER A 64 31.90 -20.98 54.88
CA SER A 64 31.56 -20.69 56.28
C SER A 64 30.06 -20.90 56.47
N GLY A 65 29.65 -21.78 57.34
CA GLY A 65 28.23 -22.07 57.54
C GLY A 65 27.99 -23.38 58.30
N ASP A 66 26.85 -23.98 58.03
CA ASP A 66 26.33 -25.12 58.76
C ASP A 66 26.93 -26.45 58.26
N TRP A 67 27.22 -27.35 59.20
CA TRP A 67 27.74 -28.69 59.01
C TRP A 67 26.87 -29.72 59.70
N VAL A 68 26.57 -30.81 59.08
CA VAL A 68 25.84 -31.94 59.66
C VAL A 68 26.60 -33.23 59.35
N ASP A 69 27.15 -33.86 60.39
CA ASP A 69 27.81 -35.16 60.35
C ASP A 69 28.86 -35.30 59.21
N GLY A 70 29.73 -34.28 59.12
CA GLY A 70 30.82 -34.23 58.14
C GLY A 70 30.47 -33.63 56.81
N GLU A 71 29.19 -33.26 56.55
CA GLU A 71 28.74 -32.67 55.31
C GLU A 71 28.36 -31.20 55.46
N ILE A 72 28.70 -30.37 54.47
CA ILE A 72 28.14 -29.02 54.31
C ILE A 72 26.63 -29.17 54.02
N ARG A 73 25.80 -28.63 54.93
CA ARG A 73 24.35 -28.75 54.85
C ARG A 73 23.71 -27.65 55.70
N GLY A 74 22.67 -26.98 55.17
CA GLY A 74 22.01 -25.83 55.83
C GLY A 74 22.47 -24.53 55.25
N GLN A 75 22.49 -23.46 56.01
CA GLN A 75 22.85 -22.13 55.54
C GLN A 75 24.37 -21.91 55.55
N GLY A 76 24.88 -21.22 54.52
CA GLY A 76 26.29 -20.91 54.46
C GLY A 76 26.68 -19.93 53.37
N VAL A 77 27.94 -19.51 53.42
CA VAL A 77 28.60 -18.66 52.46
C VAL A 77 29.78 -19.40 51.85
N ALA A 78 29.83 -19.54 50.54
CA ALA A 78 30.97 -20.05 49.81
C ALA A 78 31.62 -18.95 48.97
N ARG A 79 32.95 -18.78 49.13
CA ARG A 79 33.81 -17.93 48.31
C ARG A 79 34.61 -18.80 47.37
N PHE A 80 34.49 -18.54 46.08
CA PHE A 80 35.15 -19.33 45.06
C PHE A 80 36.48 -18.72 44.62
N PRO A 81 37.44 -19.50 44.13
CA PRO A 81 38.75 -19.02 43.68
C PRO A 81 38.69 -17.95 42.58
N ASN A 82 37.61 -17.97 41.79
CA ASN A 82 37.36 -16.97 40.74
C ASN A 82 36.79 -15.65 41.25
N GLY A 83 36.61 -15.50 42.59
CA GLY A 83 36.06 -14.30 43.22
C GLY A 83 34.54 -14.25 43.34
N SER A 84 33.81 -15.26 42.84
CA SER A 84 32.37 -15.36 43.06
C SER A 84 32.03 -15.72 44.51
N VAL A 85 30.89 -15.26 45.02
CA VAL A 85 30.42 -15.51 46.38
C VAL A 85 29.00 -16.03 46.31
N TYR A 86 28.75 -17.21 46.91
CA TYR A 86 27.42 -17.76 47.10
C TYR A 86 27.00 -17.66 48.56
N GLU A 87 25.77 -17.25 48.79
CA GLU A 87 25.12 -17.17 50.10
C GLU A 87 23.77 -17.90 50.02
N GLY A 88 23.53 -18.93 50.82
CA GLY A 88 22.25 -19.64 50.76
C GLY A 88 22.31 -21.04 51.32
N GLU A 89 21.34 -21.85 50.89
CA GLU A 89 21.18 -23.23 51.34
C GLU A 89 22.12 -24.18 50.64
N PHE A 90 22.62 -25.15 51.39
CA PHE A 90 23.48 -26.24 50.96
C PHE A 90 22.89 -27.61 51.29
N ALA A 91 23.08 -28.56 50.43
CA ALA A 91 22.88 -29.97 50.67
C ALA A 91 24.01 -30.78 50.03
N LYS A 92 24.58 -31.73 50.77
CA LYS A 92 25.68 -32.59 50.31
C LYS A 92 26.85 -31.81 49.69
N GLY A 93 27.22 -30.70 50.31
CA GLY A 93 28.34 -29.87 49.86
C GLY A 93 28.07 -28.98 48.64
N LYS A 94 26.84 -28.91 48.15
CA LYS A 94 26.47 -28.14 46.99
C LYS A 94 25.35 -27.14 47.31
N PRO A 95 25.30 -25.97 46.63
CA PRO A 95 24.13 -25.13 46.64
C PRO A 95 22.83 -25.90 46.33
N ASN A 96 21.82 -25.76 47.19
CA ASN A 96 20.56 -26.48 47.00
C ASN A 96 19.47 -25.78 47.83
N GLY A 97 18.33 -25.51 47.25
CA GLY A 97 17.30 -24.68 47.86
C GLY A 97 17.43 -23.21 47.43
N LEU A 98 17.16 -22.26 48.30
CA LEU A 98 17.25 -20.85 47.99
C LEU A 98 18.67 -20.30 48.27
N GLY A 99 19.15 -19.49 47.34
CA GLY A 99 20.45 -18.84 47.50
C GLY A 99 20.73 -17.75 46.47
N LYS A 100 21.74 -16.95 46.82
CA LYS A 100 22.22 -15.86 46.00
C LYS A 100 23.70 -16.06 45.64
N ILE A 101 24.04 -15.91 44.40
CA ILE A 101 25.42 -15.82 43.95
C ILE A 101 25.70 -14.41 43.40
N THR A 102 26.87 -13.88 43.80
CA THR A 102 27.46 -12.70 43.17
C THR A 102 28.69 -13.22 42.38
N PHE A 103 28.65 -13.01 41.08
CA PHE A 103 29.76 -13.40 40.18
C PHE A 103 30.90 -12.38 40.24
N SER A 104 32.10 -12.79 39.83
CA SER A 104 33.28 -11.91 39.83
C SER A 104 33.19 -10.71 38.89
N ASP A 105 32.33 -10.78 37.89
CA ASP A 105 32.06 -9.67 36.98
C ASP A 105 31.00 -8.68 37.50
N GLY A 106 30.46 -8.92 38.71
CA GLY A 106 29.44 -8.11 39.36
C GLY A 106 28.00 -8.52 39.02
N GLY A 107 27.80 -9.53 38.15
CA GLY A 107 26.49 -10.14 37.92
C GLY A 107 25.99 -10.87 39.19
N THR A 108 24.67 -11.01 39.31
CA THR A 108 24.03 -11.72 40.42
C THR A 108 22.96 -12.70 39.95
N TYR A 109 22.76 -13.77 40.70
CA TYR A 109 21.55 -14.57 40.60
C TYR A 109 21.03 -14.83 42.03
N GLU A 110 19.74 -14.70 42.22
CA GLU A 110 19.03 -14.98 43.46
C GLU A 110 17.79 -15.81 43.14
N GLY A 111 17.72 -17.03 43.69
CA GLY A 111 16.63 -17.95 43.39
C GLY A 111 16.93 -19.38 43.80
N GLU A 112 16.29 -20.33 43.11
CA GLU A 112 16.31 -21.74 43.40
C GLU A 112 17.54 -22.46 42.80
N TRP A 113 18.09 -23.39 43.57
CA TRP A 113 19.25 -24.24 43.22
C TRP A 113 18.93 -25.69 43.42
N SER A 114 19.44 -26.54 42.57
CA SER A 114 19.38 -28.00 42.71
C SER A 114 20.73 -28.62 42.37
N ASP A 115 21.31 -29.38 43.31
CA ASP A 115 22.61 -30.07 43.13
C ASP A 115 23.75 -29.18 42.61
N GLY A 116 23.80 -27.91 43.03
CA GLY A 116 24.83 -26.95 42.62
C GLY A 116 24.55 -26.24 41.28
N VAL A 117 23.37 -26.45 40.70
CA VAL A 117 22.98 -25.86 39.43
C VAL A 117 21.75 -24.95 39.65
N ILE A 118 21.73 -23.80 38.99
CA ILE A 118 20.57 -22.92 38.97
C ILE A 118 19.41 -23.65 38.28
N ASN A 119 18.33 -23.91 39.01
CA ASN A 119 17.09 -24.56 38.55
C ASN A 119 15.91 -23.98 39.35
N GLY A 120 14.74 -23.82 38.67
CA GLY A 120 13.54 -23.27 39.31
C GLY A 120 13.37 -21.76 39.05
N GLN A 121 12.73 -21.05 39.96
CA GLN A 121 12.47 -19.63 39.82
C GLN A 121 13.60 -18.77 40.37
N GLY A 122 13.90 -17.65 39.69
CA GLY A 122 14.92 -16.74 40.17
C GLY A 122 15.04 -15.45 39.39
N VAL A 123 15.94 -14.60 39.89
CA VAL A 123 16.28 -13.30 39.30
C VAL A 123 17.78 -13.27 39.01
N ALA A 124 18.13 -13.09 37.76
CA ALA A 124 19.52 -12.84 37.33
C ALA A 124 19.65 -11.34 36.94
N THR A 125 20.73 -10.73 37.46
CA THR A 125 21.16 -9.41 36.97
C THR A 125 22.58 -9.56 36.42
N TYR A 126 22.72 -9.22 35.14
CA TYR A 126 24.00 -9.34 34.45
C TYR A 126 24.86 -8.08 34.62
N ALA A 127 26.18 -8.20 34.46
CA ALA A 127 27.11 -7.10 34.62
C ALA A 127 26.82 -5.87 33.71
N ASN A 128 26.15 -6.09 32.57
CA ASN A 128 25.71 -5.05 31.66
C ASN A 128 24.36 -4.39 32.06
N GLY A 129 23.83 -4.74 33.23
CA GLY A 129 22.56 -4.22 33.76
C GLY A 129 21.29 -4.90 33.22
N VAL A 130 21.40 -5.88 32.33
CA VAL A 130 20.25 -6.69 31.92
C VAL A 130 19.75 -7.50 33.12
N ARG A 131 18.44 -7.49 33.37
CA ARG A 131 17.78 -8.27 34.41
C ARG A 131 16.83 -9.27 33.77
N TYR A 132 16.89 -10.50 34.28
CA TYR A 132 15.92 -11.56 33.95
C TYR A 132 15.27 -12.04 35.23
N GLU A 133 13.94 -12.20 35.20
CA GLU A 133 13.13 -12.77 36.28
C GLU A 133 12.22 -13.85 35.70
N GLY A 134 12.37 -15.09 36.15
CA GLY A 134 11.59 -16.20 35.60
C GLY A 134 12.21 -17.56 35.89
N GLY A 135 11.78 -18.56 35.10
CA GLY A 135 12.22 -19.91 35.23
C GLY A 135 13.63 -20.17 34.71
N PHE A 136 14.33 -21.06 35.34
CA PHE A 136 15.64 -21.59 34.93
C PHE A 136 15.62 -23.13 34.91
N GLN A 137 16.30 -23.69 33.94
CA GLN A 137 16.60 -25.10 33.87
C GLN A 137 18.06 -25.26 33.41
N ASN A 138 18.86 -26.02 34.20
CA ASN A 138 20.29 -26.21 33.91
C ASN A 138 21.04 -24.90 33.67
N ALA A 139 20.78 -23.89 34.50
CA ALA A 139 21.32 -22.54 34.41
C ALA A 139 20.98 -21.79 33.12
N GLN A 140 19.99 -22.21 32.36
CA GLN A 140 19.44 -21.51 31.18
C GLN A 140 18.03 -21.01 31.48
N HIS A 141 17.65 -19.88 30.86
CA HIS A 141 16.27 -19.39 30.93
C HIS A 141 15.32 -20.45 30.37
N ASN A 142 14.25 -20.74 31.10
CA ASN A 142 13.30 -21.78 30.70
C ASN A 142 11.91 -21.50 31.31
N GLY A 143 10.84 -21.78 30.54
CA GLY A 143 9.49 -21.45 30.96
C GLY A 143 9.19 -19.96 30.76
N PHE A 144 8.25 -19.43 31.55
CA PHE A 144 7.90 -17.99 31.47
C PHE A 144 8.93 -17.12 32.19
N GLY A 145 9.29 -16.00 31.57
CA GLY A 145 10.18 -15.03 32.17
C GLY A 145 10.11 -13.63 31.56
N VAL A 146 10.61 -12.67 32.33
CA VAL A 146 10.68 -11.25 31.94
C VAL A 146 12.15 -10.82 31.90
N MET A 147 12.59 -10.33 30.77
CA MET A 147 13.92 -9.74 30.58
C MET A 147 13.80 -8.26 30.30
N THR A 148 14.54 -7.46 31.07
CA THR A 148 14.62 -6.00 30.89
C THR A 148 16.06 -5.57 30.66
N SER A 149 16.28 -4.52 29.87
CA SER A 149 17.61 -3.91 29.70
C SER A 149 17.59 -2.43 30.09
N PRO A 150 18.73 -1.86 30.48
CA PRO A 150 18.82 -0.43 30.84
C PRO A 150 18.42 0.51 29.70
N GLY A 151 18.47 0.04 28.44
CA GLY A 151 18.07 0.80 27.26
C GLY A 151 16.55 0.85 27.02
N GLY A 152 15.73 0.30 27.93
CA GLY A 152 14.26 0.31 27.81
C GLY A 152 13.67 -0.86 27.01
N TYR A 153 14.49 -1.82 26.58
CA TYR A 153 13.98 -3.06 25.99
C TYR A 153 13.39 -3.97 27.07
N GLU A 154 12.19 -4.49 26.86
CA GLU A 154 11.58 -5.53 27.69
C GLU A 154 11.09 -6.68 26.80
N TYR A 155 11.33 -7.91 27.24
CA TYR A 155 10.68 -9.11 26.72
C TYR A 155 9.97 -9.83 27.87
N ARG A 156 8.72 -10.15 27.66
CA ARG A 156 7.87 -10.92 28.57
C ARG A 156 7.26 -12.09 27.81
N GLY A 157 7.64 -13.31 28.11
CA GLY A 157 7.15 -14.48 27.37
C GLY A 157 7.90 -15.76 27.69
N ASP A 158 7.73 -16.74 26.80
CA ASP A 158 8.26 -18.08 26.97
C ASP A 158 9.73 -18.18 26.54
N TRP A 159 10.46 -19.05 27.23
CA TRP A 159 11.86 -19.35 27.02
C TRP A 159 12.07 -20.86 26.97
N VAL A 160 12.93 -21.35 26.07
CA VAL A 160 13.36 -22.73 25.98
C VAL A 160 14.86 -22.72 25.77
N ASP A 161 15.60 -23.41 26.67
CA ASP A 161 17.07 -23.59 26.60
C ASP A 161 17.84 -22.27 26.37
N GLY A 162 17.40 -21.21 27.04
CA GLY A 162 18.03 -19.88 26.96
C GLY A 162 17.60 -18.98 25.78
N GLU A 163 16.73 -19.48 24.89
CA GLU A 163 16.20 -18.75 23.76
C GLU A 163 14.74 -18.35 23.96
N LYS A 164 14.37 -17.17 23.45
CA LYS A 164 12.97 -16.72 23.40
C LYS A 164 12.20 -17.60 22.43
N GLN A 165 11.11 -18.20 22.89
CA GLN A 165 10.33 -19.17 22.12
C GLN A 165 8.85 -19.06 22.49
N GLY A 166 7.92 -19.50 21.61
CA GLY A 166 6.50 -19.54 21.93
C GLY A 166 5.82 -18.19 21.82
N LYS A 167 5.06 -17.79 22.83
CA LYS A 167 4.36 -16.48 22.86
C LYS A 167 5.12 -15.47 23.70
N GLY A 168 5.11 -14.21 23.25
CA GLY A 168 5.74 -13.15 24.02
C GLY A 168 5.38 -11.76 23.58
N VAL A 169 5.58 -10.83 24.51
CA VAL A 169 5.45 -9.38 24.26
C VAL A 169 6.86 -8.78 24.30
N ILE A 170 7.18 -8.00 23.29
CA ILE A 170 8.42 -7.22 23.22
C ILE A 170 8.04 -5.75 23.26
N THR A 171 8.58 -5.02 24.23
CA THR A 171 8.57 -3.56 24.23
C THR A 171 9.95 -3.09 23.79
N TYR A 172 9.99 -2.27 22.75
CA TYR A 172 11.23 -1.73 22.20
C TYR A 172 11.57 -0.36 22.85
N PRO A 173 12.85 0.06 22.79
CA PRO A 173 13.29 1.33 23.37
C PRO A 173 12.57 2.57 22.82
N ASP A 174 12.11 2.51 21.58
CA ASP A 174 11.35 3.57 20.91
C ASP A 174 9.87 3.60 21.28
N GLY A 175 9.42 2.65 22.13
CA GLY A 175 8.04 2.51 22.57
C GLY A 175 7.17 1.63 21.68
N ALA A 176 7.70 1.05 20.61
CA ALA A 176 6.98 0.06 19.81
C ALA A 176 6.73 -1.21 20.64
N ILE A 177 5.58 -1.85 20.42
CA ILE A 177 5.19 -3.08 21.13
C ILE A 177 4.86 -4.16 20.10
N TYR A 178 5.51 -5.31 20.22
CA TYR A 178 5.15 -6.54 19.52
C TYR A 178 4.50 -7.52 20.50
N ASP A 179 3.37 -8.09 20.12
CA ASP A 179 2.67 -9.16 20.85
C ASP A 179 2.34 -10.28 19.88
N GLY A 180 2.98 -11.44 20.06
CA GLY A 180 2.81 -12.54 19.12
C GLY A 180 3.74 -13.73 19.34
N ALA A 181 3.80 -14.58 18.32
CA ALA A 181 4.65 -15.75 18.31
C ALA A 181 6.13 -15.39 18.06
N ILE A 182 7.02 -16.11 18.73
CA ILE A 182 8.47 -15.96 18.65
C ILE A 182 9.09 -17.34 18.44
N VAL A 183 10.01 -17.44 17.48
CA VAL A 183 10.79 -18.64 17.20
C VAL A 183 12.27 -18.24 17.13
N ALA A 184 13.12 -18.92 17.89
CA ALA A 184 14.56 -18.65 17.96
C ALA A 184 14.87 -17.14 18.15
N GLY A 185 14.12 -16.48 19.05
CA GLY A 185 14.28 -15.06 19.36
C GLY A 185 13.75 -14.08 18.33
N GLN A 186 13.18 -14.54 17.23
CA GLN A 186 12.63 -13.70 16.15
C GLN A 186 11.09 -13.76 16.13
N ARG A 187 10.46 -12.65 15.71
CA ARG A 187 9.01 -12.59 15.45
C ARG A 187 8.66 -13.59 14.35
N HIS A 188 7.66 -14.43 14.59
CA HIS A 188 7.26 -15.49 13.65
C HIS A 188 5.76 -15.78 13.82
N GLY A 189 5.11 -16.38 12.77
CA GLY A 189 3.68 -16.69 12.85
C GLY A 189 2.80 -15.47 13.06
N GLU A 190 1.71 -15.60 13.78
CA GLU A 190 0.78 -14.51 14.05
C GLU A 190 1.30 -13.55 15.10
N GLY A 191 1.15 -12.24 14.86
CA GLY A 191 1.53 -11.22 15.82
C GLY A 191 0.98 -9.83 15.49
N LYS A 192 0.94 -9.00 16.53
CA LYS A 192 0.55 -7.59 16.46
C LYS A 192 1.74 -6.71 16.77
N LEU A 193 2.02 -5.75 15.91
CA LEU A 193 2.93 -4.64 16.15
C LEU A 193 2.12 -3.36 16.35
N THR A 194 2.47 -2.60 17.37
CA THR A 194 1.91 -1.26 17.62
C THR A 194 3.08 -0.29 17.75
N MET A 195 3.08 0.75 16.93
CA MET A 195 4.09 1.80 16.95
C MET A 195 3.60 3.00 17.79
N PRO A 196 4.51 3.81 18.35
CA PRO A 196 4.13 4.97 19.19
C PRO A 196 3.34 6.05 18.43
N ASP A 197 3.53 6.15 17.12
CA ASP A 197 2.79 7.09 16.25
C ASP A 197 1.37 6.64 15.92
N GLY A 198 0.97 5.43 16.37
CA GLY A 198 -0.35 4.85 16.16
C GLY A 198 -0.44 3.89 14.99
N LEU A 199 0.64 3.67 14.21
CA LEU A 199 0.66 2.60 13.22
C LEU A 199 0.50 1.25 13.90
N THR A 200 -0.39 0.42 13.38
CA THR A 200 -0.55 -0.97 13.84
C THR A 200 -0.49 -1.95 12.68
N TYR A 201 0.12 -3.09 12.93
CA TYR A 201 0.06 -4.25 12.03
C TYR A 201 -0.42 -5.47 12.80
N VAL A 202 -1.36 -6.20 12.23
CA VAL A 202 -1.86 -7.50 12.72
C VAL A 202 -1.80 -8.49 11.58
N GLY A 203 -1.03 -9.57 11.74
CA GLY A 203 -0.88 -10.57 10.69
C GLY A 203 0.36 -11.43 10.87
N THR A 204 0.81 -12.04 9.78
CA THR A 204 1.86 -13.04 9.79
C THR A 204 3.28 -12.44 9.71
N TRP A 205 4.21 -13.14 10.37
CA TRP A 205 5.62 -12.80 10.47
C TRP A 205 6.47 -14.00 10.08
N ALA A 206 7.54 -13.77 9.36
CA ALA A 206 8.56 -14.77 9.06
C ALA A 206 9.95 -14.16 9.28
N ASP A 207 10.79 -14.84 10.07
CA ASP A 207 12.18 -14.48 10.35
C ASP A 207 12.36 -12.99 10.73
N GLY A 208 11.48 -12.50 11.62
CA GLY A 208 11.51 -11.13 12.12
C GLY A 208 10.88 -10.09 11.21
N GLN A 209 10.40 -10.45 10.02
CA GLN A 209 9.80 -9.53 9.05
C GLN A 209 8.30 -9.79 8.87
N ILE A 210 7.55 -8.72 8.56
CA ILE A 210 6.16 -8.84 8.13
C ILE A 210 6.14 -9.57 6.79
N SER A 211 5.42 -10.70 6.71
CA SER A 211 5.34 -11.53 5.51
C SER A 211 4.06 -12.37 5.53
N GLY A 212 3.38 -12.49 4.38
CA GLY A 212 2.10 -13.18 4.27
C GLY A 212 0.93 -12.21 4.36
N THR A 213 -0.21 -12.63 4.93
CA THR A 213 -1.40 -11.79 4.99
C THR A 213 -1.49 -11.00 6.30
N GLY A 214 -2.04 -9.79 6.24
CA GLY A 214 -2.24 -8.99 7.44
C GLY A 214 -3.04 -7.71 7.20
N THR A 215 -3.32 -7.04 8.30
CA THR A 215 -3.98 -5.72 8.32
C THR A 215 -3.01 -4.69 8.88
N LEU A 216 -2.74 -3.66 8.07
CA LEU A 216 -1.94 -2.50 8.44
C LEU A 216 -2.87 -1.29 8.59
N THR A 217 -2.92 -0.70 9.76
CA THR A 217 -3.63 0.54 10.02
C THR A 217 -2.62 1.67 10.20
N GLN A 218 -2.74 2.70 9.38
CA GLN A 218 -1.89 3.87 9.39
C GLN A 218 -2.37 4.89 10.45
N PRO A 219 -1.48 5.79 10.94
CA PRO A 219 -1.87 6.83 11.89
C PRO A 219 -2.94 7.80 11.37
N ASN A 220 -3.00 8.01 10.06
CA ASN A 220 -4.02 8.84 9.41
C ASN A 220 -5.39 8.17 9.27
N GLY A 221 -5.51 6.88 9.64
CA GLY A 221 -6.73 6.10 9.57
C GLY A 221 -6.88 5.25 8.31
N ASP A 222 -5.92 5.27 7.38
CA ASP A 222 -5.93 4.35 6.24
C ASP A 222 -5.72 2.92 6.71
N VAL A 223 -6.47 1.98 6.15
CA VAL A 223 -6.40 0.56 6.48
C VAL A 223 -6.10 -0.24 5.22
N TYR A 224 -5.01 -0.99 5.24
CA TYR A 224 -4.70 -2.01 4.24
C TYR A 224 -4.94 -3.40 4.81
N THR A 225 -5.58 -4.27 4.04
CA THR A 225 -5.70 -5.70 4.34
C THR A 225 -5.34 -6.50 3.09
N GLY A 226 -4.35 -7.38 3.19
CA GLY A 226 -3.89 -8.16 2.03
C GLY A 226 -2.51 -8.77 2.22
N ASP A 227 -1.88 -9.11 1.11
CA ASP A 227 -0.58 -9.76 1.07
C ASP A 227 0.56 -8.77 1.29
N LEU A 228 1.55 -9.17 2.09
CA LEU A 228 2.74 -8.40 2.40
C LEU A 228 4.00 -9.28 2.24
N VAL A 229 5.05 -8.71 1.67
CA VAL A 229 6.37 -9.33 1.58
C VAL A 229 7.41 -8.35 2.11
N ALA A 230 8.14 -8.74 3.16
CA ALA A 230 9.11 -7.90 3.85
C ALA A 230 8.54 -6.52 4.23
N GLY A 231 7.25 -6.48 4.64
CA GLY A 231 6.53 -5.27 5.04
C GLY A 231 6.01 -4.40 3.91
N ARG A 232 6.19 -4.78 2.64
CA ARG A 232 5.64 -4.08 1.47
C ARG A 232 4.38 -4.79 0.98
N ARG A 233 3.41 -4.00 0.49
CA ARG A 233 2.19 -4.54 -0.14
C ARG A 233 2.56 -5.20 -1.45
N GLU A 234 2.21 -6.47 -1.57
CA GLU A 234 2.42 -7.34 -2.73
C GLU A 234 1.16 -8.17 -2.98
N GLY A 235 1.07 -8.82 -4.16
CA GLY A 235 -0.06 -9.72 -4.42
C GLY A 235 -1.39 -9.01 -4.44
N THR A 236 -2.37 -9.49 -3.68
CA THR A 236 -3.72 -8.93 -3.64
C THR A 236 -4.02 -8.25 -2.30
N GLY A 237 -4.79 -7.17 -2.34
CA GLY A 237 -5.17 -6.47 -1.13
C GLY A 237 -6.25 -5.41 -1.34
N LYS A 238 -6.73 -4.91 -0.21
CA LYS A 238 -7.71 -3.83 -0.14
C LYS A 238 -7.18 -2.70 0.73
N VAL A 239 -7.26 -1.49 0.22
CA VAL A 239 -7.06 -0.26 1.00
C VAL A 239 -8.40 0.43 1.19
N THR A 240 -8.68 0.85 2.41
CA THR A 240 -9.74 1.82 2.72
C THR A 240 -9.04 3.06 3.25
N TYR A 241 -9.22 4.18 2.58
CA TYR A 241 -8.62 5.46 2.95
C TYR A 241 -9.49 6.20 3.95
N ALA A 242 -8.88 7.03 4.78
CA ALA A 242 -9.59 7.80 5.81
C ALA A 242 -10.64 8.77 5.24
N ASN A 243 -10.46 9.21 3.99
CA ASN A 243 -11.43 10.05 3.28
C ASN A 243 -12.64 9.29 2.73
N GLY A 244 -12.69 7.97 2.90
CA GLY A 244 -13.76 7.10 2.42
C GLY A 244 -13.53 6.47 1.05
N ASP A 245 -12.43 6.79 0.36
CA ASP A 245 -12.03 6.09 -0.85
C ASP A 245 -11.63 4.65 -0.55
N ALA A 246 -11.70 3.78 -1.54
CA ALA A 246 -11.23 2.41 -1.42
C ALA A 246 -10.54 1.94 -2.71
N TYR A 247 -9.57 1.06 -2.56
CA TYR A 247 -8.99 0.31 -3.66
C TYR A 247 -8.96 -1.17 -3.30
N GLU A 248 -9.34 -2.02 -4.24
CA GLU A 248 -9.26 -3.47 -4.13
C GLU A 248 -8.68 -4.04 -5.42
N GLY A 249 -7.53 -4.74 -5.31
CA GLY A 249 -6.84 -5.24 -6.48
C GLY A 249 -5.41 -5.70 -6.18
N ALA A 250 -4.61 -5.79 -7.24
CA ALA A 250 -3.22 -6.22 -7.15
C ALA A 250 -2.29 -5.07 -6.73
N PHE A 251 -1.21 -5.45 -6.04
CA PHE A 251 -0.11 -4.59 -5.60
C PHE A 251 1.22 -5.16 -6.02
N ALA A 252 2.17 -4.30 -6.33
CA ALA A 252 3.59 -4.61 -6.48
C ALA A 252 4.41 -3.45 -5.94
N ASP A 253 5.42 -3.73 -5.08
CA ASP A 253 6.29 -2.74 -4.46
C ASP A 253 5.51 -1.55 -3.85
N ASP A 254 4.51 -1.83 -2.99
CA ASP A 254 3.63 -0.85 -2.33
C ASP A 254 2.71 -0.04 -3.24
N ARG A 255 2.67 -0.31 -4.55
CA ARG A 255 1.87 0.44 -5.52
C ARG A 255 0.76 -0.43 -6.10
N ARG A 256 -0.36 0.21 -6.44
CA ARG A 256 -1.42 -0.43 -7.22
C ARG A 256 -0.82 -0.92 -8.54
N HIS A 257 -1.09 -2.18 -8.89
CA HIS A 257 -0.56 -2.83 -10.09
C HIS A 257 -1.55 -3.87 -10.61
N GLY A 258 -1.42 -4.28 -11.90
CA GLY A 258 -2.31 -5.30 -12.47
C GLY A 258 -3.78 -4.86 -12.51
N GLN A 259 -4.70 -5.75 -12.20
CA GLN A 259 -6.13 -5.45 -12.19
C GLN A 259 -6.59 -4.96 -10.82
N GLY A 260 -7.47 -3.94 -10.81
CA GLY A 260 -8.02 -3.43 -9.58
C GLY A 260 -9.20 -2.49 -9.77
N THR A 261 -9.96 -2.31 -8.70
CA THR A 261 -11.11 -1.41 -8.62
C THR A 261 -10.81 -0.31 -7.61
N PHE A 262 -10.93 0.94 -8.01
CA PHE A 262 -10.91 2.10 -7.13
C PHE A 262 -12.31 2.68 -7.03
N THR A 263 -12.76 2.95 -5.81
CA THR A 263 -14.05 3.57 -5.50
C THR A 263 -13.79 4.85 -4.73
N GLY A 264 -14.15 5.99 -5.28
CA GLY A 264 -14.10 7.28 -4.62
C GLY A 264 -15.33 7.51 -3.73
N ALA A 265 -15.15 8.22 -2.65
CA ALA A 265 -16.24 8.62 -1.75
C ALA A 265 -17.26 9.55 -2.43
N ASP A 266 -16.86 10.20 -3.51
CA ASP A 266 -17.70 11.08 -4.35
C ASP A 266 -18.54 10.34 -5.38
N GLY A 267 -18.41 8.98 -5.45
CA GLY A 267 -19.08 8.13 -6.43
C GLY A 267 -18.26 7.82 -7.68
N TYR A 268 -17.00 8.31 -7.77
CA TYR A 268 -16.08 7.88 -8.82
C TYR A 268 -15.78 6.39 -8.69
N LEU A 269 -15.87 5.64 -9.80
CA LEU A 269 -15.58 4.21 -9.82
C LEU A 269 -14.70 3.89 -11.03
N TYR A 270 -13.52 3.36 -10.80
CA TYR A 270 -12.66 2.83 -11.85
C TYR A 270 -12.46 1.33 -11.66
N THR A 271 -12.56 0.57 -12.76
CA THR A 271 -12.17 -0.85 -12.81
C THR A 271 -11.32 -1.07 -14.05
N GLY A 272 -10.13 -1.62 -13.87
CA GLY A 272 -9.20 -1.84 -14.98
C GLY A 272 -7.76 -2.05 -14.55
N SER A 273 -6.85 -1.77 -15.48
CA SER A 273 -5.42 -2.02 -15.33
C SER A 273 -4.70 -0.87 -14.65
N TRP A 274 -3.71 -1.22 -13.83
CA TRP A 274 -2.83 -0.32 -13.09
C TRP A 274 -1.37 -0.67 -13.32
N VAL A 275 -0.53 0.32 -13.48
CA VAL A 275 0.92 0.15 -13.57
C VAL A 275 1.60 1.15 -12.64
N ALA A 276 2.34 0.66 -11.65
CA ALA A 276 3.12 1.47 -10.70
C ALA A 276 2.31 2.61 -10.03
N GLY A 277 1.01 2.36 -9.75
CA GLY A 277 0.12 3.30 -9.06
C GLY A 277 -0.74 4.15 -9.98
N GLN A 278 -0.52 4.13 -11.29
CA GLN A 278 -1.29 4.89 -12.30
C GLN A 278 -2.26 3.98 -13.05
N ILE A 279 -3.37 4.56 -13.49
CA ILE A 279 -4.29 3.92 -14.43
C ILE A 279 -3.62 3.83 -15.79
N GLU A 280 -3.56 2.61 -16.35
CA GLU A 280 -2.85 2.32 -17.60
C GLU A 280 -3.56 1.17 -18.36
N GLY A 281 -3.62 1.24 -19.69
CA GLY A 281 -4.23 0.19 -20.50
C GLY A 281 -5.76 0.24 -20.53
N GLN A 282 -6.44 -0.90 -20.53
CA GLN A 282 -7.89 -0.97 -20.63
C GLN A 282 -8.58 -0.77 -19.28
N GLY A 283 -9.64 0.02 -19.26
CA GLY A 283 -10.44 0.25 -18.06
C GLY A 283 -11.82 0.84 -18.33
N ARG A 284 -12.61 0.87 -17.26
CA ARG A 284 -13.93 1.47 -17.23
C ARG A 284 -14.02 2.44 -16.05
N VAL A 285 -14.44 3.66 -16.33
CA VAL A 285 -14.72 4.70 -15.33
C VAL A 285 -16.22 5.00 -15.32
N THR A 286 -16.79 5.10 -14.13
CA THR A 286 -18.05 5.79 -13.89
C THR A 286 -17.72 7.07 -13.13
N TYR A 287 -18.06 8.21 -13.69
CA TYR A 287 -17.84 9.50 -13.07
C TYR A 287 -18.96 9.88 -12.10
N PRO A 288 -18.73 10.82 -11.16
CA PRO A 288 -19.75 11.25 -10.20
C PRO A 288 -21.04 11.81 -10.84
N ASP A 289 -20.93 12.37 -12.04
CA ASP A 289 -22.08 12.87 -12.82
C ASP A 289 -22.89 11.76 -13.48
N GLY A 290 -22.45 10.50 -13.37
CA GLY A 290 -23.07 9.34 -13.99
C GLY A 290 -22.59 9.02 -15.41
N SER A 291 -21.68 9.81 -15.98
CA SER A 291 -21.01 9.48 -17.24
C SER A 291 -20.16 8.23 -17.10
N VAL A 292 -20.10 7.43 -18.15
CA VAL A 292 -19.32 6.18 -18.18
C VAL A 292 -18.36 6.20 -19.36
N TYR A 293 -17.07 6.06 -19.08
CA TYR A 293 -16.04 5.86 -20.09
C TYR A 293 -15.53 4.42 -20.05
N GLU A 294 -15.39 3.81 -21.22
CA GLU A 294 -14.79 2.49 -21.44
C GLU A 294 -13.77 2.60 -22.55
N GLY A 295 -12.51 2.29 -22.27
CA GLY A 295 -11.45 2.45 -23.26
C GLY A 295 -10.04 2.37 -22.72
N GLN A 296 -9.11 2.92 -23.49
CA GLN A 296 -7.70 2.95 -23.18
C GLN A 296 -7.35 4.14 -22.29
N PHE A 297 -6.39 3.90 -21.39
CA PHE A 297 -5.83 4.90 -20.49
C PHE A 297 -4.30 4.92 -20.61
N ARG A 298 -3.73 6.10 -20.41
CA ARG A 298 -2.31 6.34 -20.23
C ARG A 298 -2.12 7.43 -19.18
N ALA A 299 -1.27 7.16 -18.17
CA ALA A 299 -0.96 8.10 -17.10
C ALA A 299 -2.21 8.75 -16.49
N ASP A 300 -3.19 7.92 -16.07
CA ASP A 300 -4.46 8.29 -15.45
C ASP A 300 -5.48 9.02 -16.37
N LEU A 301 -5.16 9.23 -17.65
CA LEU A 301 -6.02 9.93 -18.61
C LEU A 301 -6.54 8.97 -19.69
N ALA A 302 -7.74 9.22 -20.21
CA ALA A 302 -8.22 8.56 -21.41
C ALA A 302 -7.27 8.87 -22.59
N ASP A 303 -6.71 7.84 -23.23
CA ASP A 303 -5.74 8.01 -24.32
C ASP A 303 -5.76 6.75 -25.21
N GLY A 304 -6.00 6.94 -26.50
CA GLY A 304 -6.24 5.87 -27.47
C GLY A 304 -7.73 5.74 -27.81
N GLU A 305 -8.20 4.53 -28.08
CA GLU A 305 -9.59 4.27 -28.44
C GLU A 305 -10.47 4.12 -27.20
N GLY A 306 -11.64 4.78 -27.19
CA GLY A 306 -12.58 4.68 -26.10
C GLY A 306 -13.98 5.21 -26.42
N LYS A 307 -14.93 4.83 -25.57
CA LYS A 307 -16.33 5.25 -25.65
C LYS A 307 -16.75 5.90 -24.34
N ILE A 308 -17.34 7.08 -24.44
CA ILE A 308 -18.05 7.71 -23.31
C ILE A 308 -19.55 7.70 -23.58
N THR A 309 -20.32 7.43 -22.53
CA THR A 309 -21.78 7.56 -22.51
C THR A 309 -22.13 8.56 -21.42
N TYR A 310 -22.84 9.60 -21.78
CA TYR A 310 -23.29 10.65 -20.88
C TYR A 310 -24.65 10.33 -20.26
N PRO A 311 -25.04 10.95 -19.14
CA PRO A 311 -26.33 10.69 -18.48
C PRO A 311 -27.56 10.98 -19.34
N ASP A 312 -27.45 11.90 -20.28
CA ASP A 312 -28.53 12.25 -21.23
C ASP A 312 -28.68 11.23 -22.37
N GLY A 313 -27.84 10.18 -22.39
CA GLY A 313 -27.80 9.15 -23.41
C GLY A 313 -26.96 9.50 -24.63
N SER A 314 -26.35 10.67 -24.69
CA SER A 314 -25.35 11.01 -25.70
C SER A 314 -24.12 10.11 -25.58
N THR A 315 -23.47 9.81 -26.71
CA THR A 315 -22.24 9.00 -26.72
C THR A 315 -21.21 9.60 -27.64
N TYR A 316 -19.94 9.35 -27.30
CA TYR A 316 -18.83 9.47 -28.24
C TYR A 316 -18.02 8.18 -28.24
N GLU A 317 -17.65 7.69 -29.40
CA GLU A 317 -16.82 6.52 -29.59
C GLU A 317 -15.75 6.82 -30.63
N GLY A 318 -14.46 6.73 -30.26
CA GLY A 318 -13.34 7.07 -31.11
C GLY A 318 -12.09 7.43 -30.35
N ALA A 319 -11.21 8.21 -30.99
CA ALA A 319 -9.88 8.54 -30.50
C ALA A 319 -9.86 9.58 -29.39
N TRP A 320 -8.98 9.37 -28.41
CA TRP A 320 -8.72 10.24 -27.27
C TRP A 320 -7.22 10.53 -27.17
N THR A 321 -6.88 11.74 -26.81
CA THR A 321 -5.50 12.14 -26.53
C THR A 321 -5.46 12.93 -25.22
N ALA A 322 -4.72 12.40 -24.23
CA ALA A 322 -4.51 13.04 -22.93
C ALA A 322 -5.81 13.55 -22.26
N GLY A 323 -6.87 12.73 -22.29
CA GLY A 323 -8.17 13.03 -21.67
C GLY A 323 -9.13 13.85 -22.51
N VAL A 324 -8.75 14.19 -23.75
CA VAL A 324 -9.55 15.02 -24.65
C VAL A 324 -9.93 14.23 -25.89
N ILE A 325 -11.17 14.37 -26.37
CA ILE A 325 -11.59 13.85 -27.67
C ILE A 325 -10.78 14.56 -28.77
N ASP A 326 -9.94 13.79 -29.48
CA ASP A 326 -9.07 14.30 -30.55
C ASP A 326 -8.73 13.15 -31.53
N GLY A 327 -9.04 13.31 -32.79
CA GLY A 327 -8.90 12.28 -33.83
C GLY A 327 -10.24 11.85 -34.42
N GLU A 328 -10.30 10.68 -35.05
CA GLU A 328 -11.52 10.17 -35.68
C GLU A 328 -12.49 9.57 -34.66
N GLY A 329 -13.80 9.81 -34.88
CA GLY A 329 -14.82 9.26 -34.00
C GLY A 329 -16.25 9.47 -34.46
N THR A 330 -17.19 8.93 -33.66
CA THR A 330 -18.63 9.06 -33.86
C THR A 330 -19.27 9.62 -32.59
N ALA A 331 -19.89 10.77 -32.68
CA ALA A 331 -20.75 11.33 -31.64
C ALA A 331 -22.21 11.11 -31.97
N THR A 332 -22.97 10.57 -31.03
CA THR A 332 -24.43 10.44 -31.10
C THR A 332 -25.03 11.27 -29.98
N TYR A 333 -25.83 12.26 -30.32
CA TYR A 333 -26.46 13.17 -29.38
C TYR A 333 -27.85 12.67 -28.97
N ALA A 334 -28.30 13.03 -27.77
CA ALA A 334 -29.60 12.62 -27.22
C ALA A 334 -30.80 12.95 -28.11
N ASN A 335 -30.70 14.02 -28.93
CA ASN A 335 -31.71 14.41 -29.90
C ASN A 335 -31.67 13.64 -31.22
N GLY A 336 -30.85 12.59 -31.33
CA GLY A 336 -30.72 11.73 -32.49
C GLY A 336 -29.80 12.28 -33.59
N ILE A 337 -29.11 13.38 -33.38
CA ILE A 337 -28.05 13.84 -34.28
C ILE A 337 -26.84 12.92 -34.18
N VAL A 338 -26.27 12.55 -35.30
CA VAL A 338 -25.04 11.77 -35.38
C VAL A 338 -24.00 12.52 -36.17
N TYR A 339 -22.81 12.68 -35.58
CA TYR A 339 -21.65 13.18 -36.31
C TYR A 339 -20.61 12.05 -36.40
N LYS A 340 -20.05 11.83 -37.57
CA LYS A 340 -18.97 10.90 -37.81
C LYS A 340 -17.87 11.60 -38.61
N GLY A 341 -16.66 11.68 -38.04
CA GLY A 341 -15.54 12.34 -38.65
C GLY A 341 -14.46 12.72 -37.62
N ALA A 342 -13.57 13.62 -38.07
CA ALA A 342 -12.49 14.10 -37.22
C ALA A 342 -12.96 15.08 -36.16
N PHE A 343 -12.30 15.01 -35.01
CA PHE A 343 -12.44 15.93 -33.89
C PHE A 343 -11.08 16.53 -33.53
N LYS A 344 -11.12 17.75 -33.04
CA LYS A 344 -9.99 18.44 -32.44
C LYS A 344 -10.42 19.19 -31.21
N ASN A 345 -9.80 18.96 -30.07
CA ASN A 345 -10.18 19.58 -28.79
C ASN A 345 -11.69 19.44 -28.52
N ALA A 346 -12.26 18.24 -28.69
CA ALA A 346 -13.68 17.93 -28.53
C ALA A 346 -14.65 18.69 -29.46
N LYS A 347 -14.18 19.30 -30.54
CA LYS A 347 -15.00 19.96 -31.55
C LYS A 347 -14.87 19.26 -32.88
N ASN A 348 -15.97 19.23 -33.68
CA ASN A 348 -15.91 18.74 -35.05
C ASN A 348 -14.86 19.53 -35.84
N HIS A 349 -13.99 18.83 -36.53
CA HIS A 349 -12.86 19.41 -37.28
C HIS A 349 -12.53 18.54 -38.50
N GLY A 350 -11.81 19.10 -39.48
CA GLY A 350 -11.46 18.33 -40.67
C GLY A 350 -12.69 17.85 -41.44
N PHE A 351 -12.61 16.64 -42.05
CA PHE A 351 -13.72 16.07 -42.78
C PHE A 351 -14.68 15.29 -41.89
N GLY A 352 -15.99 15.48 -42.06
CA GLY A 352 -17.00 14.76 -41.31
C GLY A 352 -18.40 14.82 -41.88
N VAL A 353 -19.25 13.91 -41.42
CA VAL A 353 -20.65 13.78 -41.80
C VAL A 353 -21.52 14.00 -40.59
N MET A 354 -22.45 14.95 -40.67
CA MET A 354 -23.48 15.14 -39.65
C MET A 354 -24.86 14.78 -40.25
N THR A 355 -25.59 13.94 -39.54
CA THR A 355 -26.96 13.53 -39.90
C THR A 355 -27.92 13.92 -38.80
N TYR A 356 -29.02 14.56 -39.16
CA TYR A 356 -30.07 15.01 -38.27
C TYR A 356 -31.29 14.09 -38.35
N ALA A 357 -32.06 14.07 -37.27
CA ALA A 357 -33.26 13.24 -37.19
C ALA A 357 -34.35 13.56 -38.22
N ASP A 358 -34.42 14.81 -38.70
CA ASP A 358 -35.33 15.29 -39.72
C ASP A 358 -34.90 14.91 -41.14
N GLY A 359 -33.76 14.23 -41.30
CA GLY A 359 -33.21 13.83 -42.59
C GLY A 359 -32.22 14.82 -43.19
N TYR A 360 -31.98 16.00 -42.57
CA TYR A 360 -30.90 16.86 -42.99
C TYR A 360 -29.54 16.17 -42.82
N ARG A 361 -28.67 16.27 -43.82
CA ARG A 361 -27.34 15.69 -43.80
C ARG A 361 -26.33 16.68 -44.37
N TYR A 362 -25.23 16.90 -43.64
CA TYR A 362 -24.06 17.61 -44.12
C TYR A 362 -22.85 16.68 -44.18
N GLU A 363 -22.13 16.75 -45.29
CA GLU A 363 -20.89 16.03 -45.52
C GLU A 363 -19.86 17.02 -46.08
N GLY A 364 -18.75 17.21 -45.36
CA GLY A 364 -17.75 18.20 -45.77
C GLY A 364 -16.79 18.56 -44.66
N GLU A 365 -16.11 19.68 -44.86
CA GLU A 365 -15.10 20.19 -43.97
C GLU A 365 -15.72 20.91 -42.77
N TRP A 366 -15.06 20.79 -41.62
CA TRP A 366 -15.42 21.41 -40.35
C TRP A 366 -14.23 22.12 -39.75
N GLN A 367 -14.44 23.25 -39.13
CA GLN A 367 -13.46 23.96 -38.32
C GLN A 367 -14.10 24.46 -37.04
N ASP A 368 -13.49 24.09 -35.90
CA ASP A 368 -13.93 24.54 -34.56
C ASP A 368 -15.43 24.33 -34.25
N GLY A 369 -16.00 23.24 -34.77
CA GLY A 369 -17.40 22.85 -34.57
C GLY A 369 -18.37 23.45 -35.60
N GLN A 370 -17.88 24.23 -36.57
CA GLN A 370 -18.69 24.84 -37.62
C GLN A 370 -18.38 24.26 -39.00
N ARG A 371 -19.39 24.20 -39.88
CA ARG A 371 -19.18 23.87 -41.29
C ARG A 371 -18.26 24.88 -41.94
N HIS A 372 -17.24 24.43 -42.62
CA HIS A 372 -16.22 25.28 -43.23
C HIS A 372 -15.72 24.62 -44.52
N GLY A 373 -15.02 25.39 -45.40
CA GLY A 373 -14.45 24.79 -46.62
C GLY A 373 -15.50 24.21 -47.55
N GLN A 374 -15.15 23.10 -48.21
CA GLN A 374 -16.05 22.44 -49.18
C GLN A 374 -17.00 21.46 -48.45
N GLY A 375 -18.28 21.51 -48.86
CA GLY A 375 -19.26 20.58 -48.29
C GLY A 375 -20.52 20.41 -49.14
N THR A 376 -21.25 19.33 -48.85
CA THR A 376 -22.54 19.02 -49.43
C THR A 376 -23.61 18.98 -48.34
N ALA A 377 -24.64 19.78 -48.46
CA ALA A 377 -25.80 19.76 -47.59
C ALA A 377 -27.00 19.18 -48.33
N THR A 378 -27.55 18.09 -47.85
CA THR A 378 -28.78 17.47 -48.34
C THR A 378 -29.91 17.78 -47.37
N TYR A 379 -30.95 18.43 -47.84
CA TYR A 379 -32.08 18.83 -47.04
C TYR A 379 -33.18 17.75 -47.02
N ALA A 380 -34.06 17.81 -46.01
CA ALA A 380 -35.13 16.84 -45.84
C ALA A 380 -36.10 16.74 -47.02
N ASP A 381 -36.28 17.84 -47.75
CA ASP A 381 -37.10 17.90 -48.94
C ASP A 381 -36.43 17.32 -50.21
N GLY A 382 -35.19 16.86 -50.08
CA GLY A 382 -34.38 16.33 -51.20
C GLY A 382 -33.56 17.38 -51.93
N SER A 383 -33.62 18.66 -51.54
CA SER A 383 -32.73 19.70 -52.06
C SER A 383 -31.29 19.42 -51.68
N VAL A 384 -30.35 19.77 -52.55
CA VAL A 384 -28.92 19.55 -52.34
C VAL A 384 -28.14 20.83 -52.66
N TYR A 385 -27.34 21.27 -51.68
CA TYR A 385 -26.32 22.31 -51.90
C TYR A 385 -24.94 21.64 -51.89
N ALA A 386 -24.10 21.99 -52.84
CA ALA A 386 -22.70 21.63 -52.89
C ALA A 386 -21.85 22.86 -53.15
N GLY A 387 -20.92 23.19 -52.26
CA GLY A 387 -20.12 24.39 -52.38
C GLY A 387 -19.37 24.77 -51.11
N GLN A 388 -18.95 26.01 -51.05
CA GLN A 388 -18.18 26.56 -49.95
C GLN A 388 -19.04 26.96 -48.75
N PHE A 389 -18.47 26.80 -47.57
CA PHE A 389 -19.00 27.21 -46.28
C PHE A 389 -17.95 28.01 -45.52
N VAL A 390 -18.36 29.06 -44.86
CA VAL A 390 -17.57 29.83 -43.91
C VAL A 390 -18.43 30.06 -42.67
N ASP A 391 -17.90 29.70 -41.48
CA ASP A 391 -18.56 29.89 -40.18
C ASP A 391 -19.99 29.36 -40.13
N GLY A 392 -20.22 28.20 -40.73
CA GLY A 392 -21.51 27.52 -40.76
C GLY A 392 -22.48 27.97 -41.83
N GLN A 393 -22.16 29.00 -42.62
CA GLN A 393 -23.00 29.55 -43.68
C GLN A 393 -22.45 29.24 -45.07
N ARG A 394 -23.34 29.15 -46.07
CA ARG A 394 -22.93 29.08 -47.47
C ARG A 394 -22.25 30.40 -47.86
N ASP A 395 -21.02 30.35 -48.31
CA ASP A 395 -20.24 31.53 -48.66
C ASP A 395 -19.17 31.15 -49.70
N GLY A 396 -18.89 32.06 -50.66
CA GLY A 396 -18.05 31.75 -51.82
C GLY A 396 -18.84 31.16 -52.97
N THR A 397 -18.34 30.12 -53.62
CA THR A 397 -18.99 29.50 -54.78
C THR A 397 -19.72 28.22 -54.44
N GLY A 398 -20.91 28.02 -55.01
CA GLY A 398 -21.68 26.81 -54.80
C GLY A 398 -22.83 26.61 -55.77
N GLU A 399 -23.36 25.38 -55.79
CA GLU A 399 -24.51 24.98 -56.59
C GLU A 399 -25.61 24.45 -55.66
N ILE A 400 -26.84 24.91 -55.81
CA ILE A 400 -28.02 24.32 -55.18
C ILE A 400 -28.96 23.75 -56.26
N VAL A 401 -29.47 22.56 -55.97
CA VAL A 401 -30.56 21.92 -56.71
C VAL A 401 -31.73 21.72 -55.75
N MET A 402 -32.83 22.38 -55.97
CA MET A 402 -34.03 22.28 -55.14
C MET A 402 -34.97 21.16 -55.60
N ALA A 403 -35.77 20.64 -54.72
CA ALA A 403 -36.73 19.56 -54.99
C ALA A 403 -37.79 19.95 -56.06
N ASP A 404 -38.11 21.25 -56.18
CA ASP A 404 -39.04 21.78 -57.14
C ASP A 404 -38.44 21.94 -58.54
N GLY A 405 -37.14 21.59 -58.68
CA GLY A 405 -36.40 21.67 -59.97
C GLY A 405 -35.65 23.01 -60.17
N PHE A 406 -35.73 23.97 -59.27
CA PHE A 406 -34.89 25.17 -59.31
C PHE A 406 -33.40 24.75 -59.12
N ARG A 407 -32.52 25.36 -59.92
CA ARG A 407 -31.07 25.19 -59.80
C ARG A 407 -30.38 26.53 -59.83
N TYR A 408 -29.44 26.77 -58.92
CA TYR A 408 -28.55 27.92 -58.99
C TYR A 408 -27.10 27.47 -58.84
N LYS A 409 -26.24 28.06 -59.67
CA LYS A 409 -24.79 27.85 -59.60
C LYS A 409 -24.12 29.23 -59.69
N GLY A 410 -23.34 29.58 -58.67
CA GLY A 410 -22.71 30.91 -58.61
C GLY A 410 -22.24 31.29 -57.23
N ASP A 411 -22.18 32.60 -56.98
CA ASP A 411 -21.64 33.14 -55.74
C ASP A 411 -22.70 33.20 -54.63
N TRP A 412 -22.22 32.98 -53.42
CA TRP A 412 -22.96 32.99 -52.15
C TRP A 412 -22.29 33.91 -51.16
N ALA A 413 -23.02 34.63 -50.38
CA ALA A 413 -22.54 35.40 -49.24
C ALA A 413 -23.53 35.31 -48.09
N GLU A 414 -23.02 35.04 -46.86
CA GLU A 414 -23.79 35.00 -45.62
C GLU A 414 -25.06 34.10 -45.72
N GLY A 415 -24.99 33.01 -46.46
CA GLY A 415 -26.08 32.05 -46.63
C GLY A 415 -27.01 32.31 -47.79
N GLU A 416 -26.91 33.48 -48.48
CA GLU A 416 -27.78 33.89 -49.56
C GLU A 416 -27.07 33.91 -50.92
N ILE A 417 -27.85 33.71 -52.00
CA ILE A 417 -27.37 33.88 -53.36
C ILE A 417 -26.98 35.35 -53.56
N SER A 418 -25.71 35.64 -53.86
CA SER A 418 -25.19 37.01 -53.98
C SER A 418 -23.92 36.99 -54.85
N GLY A 419 -23.79 37.89 -55.78
CA GLY A 419 -22.71 37.93 -56.77
C GLY A 419 -23.11 37.36 -58.11
N GLN A 420 -22.19 36.85 -58.91
CA GLN A 420 -22.44 36.29 -60.23
C GLN A 420 -22.96 34.84 -60.17
N GLY A 421 -23.96 34.56 -61.07
CA GLY A 421 -24.43 33.15 -61.09
C GLY A 421 -25.44 32.88 -62.21
N VAL A 422 -25.79 31.62 -62.34
CA VAL A 422 -26.80 31.14 -63.29
C VAL A 422 -27.90 30.45 -62.50
N ALA A 423 -29.14 30.97 -62.67
CA ALA A 423 -30.36 30.35 -62.14
C ALA A 423 -31.14 29.68 -63.24
N THR A 424 -31.48 28.40 -63.08
CA THR A 424 -32.39 27.65 -63.97
C THR A 424 -33.65 27.39 -63.19
N TYR A 425 -34.78 27.88 -63.67
CA TYR A 425 -36.09 27.74 -63.04
C TYR A 425 -36.78 26.43 -63.53
N ALA A 426 -37.70 25.92 -62.74
CA ALA A 426 -38.44 24.71 -63.00
C ALA A 426 -39.17 24.69 -64.36
N ASN A 427 -39.61 25.90 -64.83
CA ASN A 427 -40.25 26.04 -66.12
C ASN A 427 -39.28 26.06 -67.32
N GLY A 428 -37.97 25.92 -67.07
CA GLY A 428 -36.92 25.95 -68.07
C GLY A 428 -36.34 27.32 -68.41
N ASP A 429 -36.79 28.38 -67.76
CA ASP A 429 -36.16 29.67 -67.89
C ASP A 429 -34.78 29.72 -67.25
N VAL A 430 -33.84 30.47 -67.85
CA VAL A 430 -32.46 30.59 -67.32
C VAL A 430 -32.11 32.02 -67.17
N TYR A 431 -31.71 32.42 -65.97
CA TYR A 431 -31.13 33.77 -65.71
C TYR A 431 -29.64 33.61 -65.48
N GLU A 432 -28.84 34.40 -66.18
CA GLU A 432 -27.42 34.56 -66.01
C GLU A 432 -27.06 36.00 -65.75
N GLY A 433 -26.46 36.29 -64.59
CA GLY A 433 -26.15 37.64 -64.16
C GLY A 433 -25.91 37.83 -62.69
N THR A 434 -26.00 39.08 -62.22
CA THR A 434 -25.74 39.45 -60.84
C THR A 434 -26.97 39.21 -59.97
N PHE A 435 -26.72 38.72 -58.75
CA PHE A 435 -27.70 38.56 -57.66
C PHE A 435 -27.29 39.37 -56.42
N LYS A 436 -28.25 39.78 -55.64
CA LYS A 436 -28.08 40.38 -54.34
C LYS A 436 -29.21 39.90 -53.43
N ASN A 437 -28.88 39.33 -52.27
CA ASN A 437 -29.84 38.81 -51.29
C ASN A 437 -30.93 37.95 -51.95
N GLY A 438 -30.54 37.01 -52.76
CA GLY A 438 -31.41 36.05 -53.45
C GLY A 438 -32.19 36.60 -54.62
N LYS A 439 -32.06 37.89 -54.96
CA LYS A 439 -32.78 38.51 -56.04
C LYS A 439 -31.87 38.92 -57.18
N ARG A 440 -32.37 38.84 -58.43
CA ARG A 440 -31.65 39.32 -59.61
C ARG A 440 -31.40 40.82 -59.41
N GLN A 441 -30.18 41.30 -59.62
CA GLN A 441 -29.73 42.66 -59.38
C GLN A 441 -28.57 42.98 -60.33
N GLY A 442 -28.51 44.22 -60.84
CA GLY A 442 -27.44 44.60 -61.75
C GLY A 442 -27.64 44.06 -63.20
N GLU A 443 -26.53 43.89 -63.90
CA GLU A 443 -26.57 43.37 -65.27
C GLU A 443 -26.86 41.91 -65.37
N GLY A 444 -27.75 41.51 -66.28
CA GLY A 444 -28.04 40.07 -66.49
C GLY A 444 -28.99 39.81 -67.63
N THR A 445 -29.04 38.55 -68.05
CA THR A 445 -29.83 38.05 -69.18
C THR A 445 -30.77 36.92 -68.71
N MET A 446 -32.05 37.06 -68.98
CA MET A 446 -33.05 36.01 -68.86
C MET A 446 -33.31 35.41 -70.23
N ARG A 447 -33.13 34.13 -70.33
CA ARG A 447 -33.52 33.24 -71.45
C ARG A 447 -34.75 32.50 -71.06
N TYR A 448 -35.86 32.76 -71.73
CA TYR A 448 -37.12 32.07 -71.48
C TYR A 448 -37.15 30.72 -72.20
N ALA A 449 -37.84 29.74 -71.63
CA ALA A 449 -38.02 28.39 -72.26
C ALA A 449 -38.72 28.53 -73.65
N THR A 450 -39.44 29.62 -73.94
CA THR A 450 -40.02 29.95 -75.23
C THR A 450 -39.04 30.36 -76.29
N GLY A 451 -37.72 30.52 -75.93
CA GLY A 451 -36.66 31.01 -76.78
C GLY A 451 -36.51 32.55 -76.83
N GLN A 452 -37.30 33.30 -76.11
CA GLN A 452 -37.15 34.76 -75.91
C GLN A 452 -35.98 35.07 -74.95
N GLU A 453 -35.34 36.24 -75.16
CA GLU A 453 -34.30 36.77 -74.27
C GLU A 453 -34.64 38.14 -73.79
N ALA A 454 -34.29 38.48 -72.55
CA ALA A 454 -34.40 39.79 -71.94
C ALA A 454 -33.09 40.15 -71.23
N SER A 455 -32.34 41.11 -71.73
CA SER A 455 -31.05 41.52 -71.19
C SER A 455 -31.12 42.97 -70.75
N GLY A 456 -30.41 43.27 -69.65
CA GLY A 456 -30.35 44.65 -69.14
C GLY A 456 -30.14 44.71 -67.65
N LYS A 457 -30.41 45.85 -67.08
CA LYS A 457 -30.24 46.08 -65.63
C LYS A 457 -31.45 45.58 -64.83
N TRP A 458 -31.25 44.78 -63.88
CA TRP A 458 -32.26 44.18 -62.98
C TRP A 458 -32.20 44.86 -61.62
N GLU A 459 -33.37 45.15 -61.04
CA GLU A 459 -33.47 45.68 -59.70
C GLU A 459 -34.57 44.96 -58.95
N ASN A 460 -34.22 44.37 -57.72
CA ASN A 460 -35.16 43.61 -56.89
C ASN A 460 -35.91 42.51 -57.65
N GLY A 461 -35.27 41.86 -58.63
CA GLY A 461 -35.81 40.74 -59.40
C GLY A 461 -36.58 41.16 -60.68
N ALA A 462 -36.76 42.44 -60.97
CA ALA A 462 -37.44 42.95 -62.14
C ALA A 462 -36.47 43.63 -63.13
N LEU A 463 -36.65 43.40 -64.45
CA LEU A 463 -35.92 44.11 -65.49
C LEU A 463 -36.34 45.54 -65.51
N GLN A 464 -35.40 46.50 -65.50
CA GLN A 464 -35.64 47.91 -65.67
C GLN A 464 -35.81 48.19 -67.14
N THR A 465 -36.95 48.76 -67.54
CA THR A 465 -37.17 49.25 -68.88
C THR A 465 -36.83 50.74 -68.90
N ASP A 466 -35.89 51.11 -69.75
CA ASP A 466 -35.69 52.53 -70.03
C ASP A 466 -37.04 53.15 -70.48
N GLY A 467 -37.59 54.05 -69.64
CA GLY A 467 -38.84 54.75 -69.88
C GLY A 467 -38.75 55.72 -70.99
#